data_95948b4078d459c9843bb2a2e3ef26d7
#
_entry.id   95948b4078d459c9843bb2a2e3ef26d7
#
_cell.length_a   1.000
_cell.length_b   1.000
_cell.length_c   1.000
_cell.angle_alpha   90.00
_cell.angle_beta   90.00
_cell.angle_gamma   90.00
#
_symmetry.space_group_name_H-M   'P 1'
#
loop_
_entity.id
_entity.type
_entity.pdbx_description
1 polymer ?
#
loop_
_entity_poly.entity_id
_entity_poly.type
_entity_poly.pdbx_seq_one_letter_code
_entity_poly.pdbx_strand_id
1 'polypeptide(L)'
;MLFRSGGDVLGEVQETSAVLHKILVPPTMAGEVTSIATQGEYTVLENIAAINGEDVQMLQKWPVKRSRPYVRKLDPDIPLVTGQRAQDTFFSVAKGGAAAIPGPFGSGKTVTQQQLAKWADADIVVYIGCGERGNEMTEVLTEFPFLDDPKTGNPLMDRTVLIANTSNMPVAAREACVYTGITIAEYYRDQGYDVALMADSTSRWAEAMREISGRLEEMPGEEGYPAYLASRLAQFYERAGRVETIGTESEVASISVVGAVSPPGGDLSEPVTQNTLRICKVFWALDASLADKRHFPSIDWLQSYSLYVDSIEGWWADNVANDWRATRDQAMGLLQKESELQEIVQLVGPDALPETDQATLETTRMLREDFLQQNAFDDVDTYCAPEKQYNMLKTILLFHKESLAAVERGVPIANIVALPVKEEIGKMKYIPQEEFGAKIEEIQAAITKQCSEA
;
A
#
# COMPACT_ATOMS: atom_id res chain seq x y z
N MET A 1 4.18 -28.50 35.85
CA MET A 1 3.11 -28.30 34.87
C MET A 1 3.14 -26.87 34.42
N LEU A 2 3.06 -26.65 33.11
CA LEU A 2 3.15 -25.31 32.51
C LEU A 2 1.73 -24.81 32.26
N PHE A 3 1.37 -23.63 32.82
CA PHE A 3 0.14 -22.96 32.49
C PHE A 3 0.30 -22.22 31.15
N ARG A 4 -0.71 -22.26 30.30
CA ARG A 4 -0.78 -21.57 29.03
C ARG A 4 -2.09 -20.78 28.90
N SER A 5 -2.00 -19.59 28.34
CA SER A 5 -3.13 -18.74 28.03
C SER A 5 -3.40 -18.72 26.52
N GLY A 6 -4.59 -18.30 26.13
CA GLY A 6 -4.91 -18.09 24.71
C GLY A 6 -3.87 -17.20 24.02
N GLY A 7 -3.36 -17.65 22.90
CA GLY A 7 -2.28 -16.98 22.14
C GLY A 7 -0.87 -17.44 22.49
N ASP A 8 -0.66 -18.21 23.55
CA ASP A 8 0.67 -18.78 23.86
C ASP A 8 1.08 -19.82 22.81
N VAL A 9 2.38 -19.87 22.50
CA VAL A 9 2.94 -20.82 21.55
C VAL A 9 3.09 -22.22 22.20
N LEU A 10 2.58 -23.26 21.55
CA LEU A 10 2.72 -24.67 21.92
C LEU A 10 3.82 -25.38 21.15
N GLY A 11 4.10 -24.95 19.93
CA GLY A 11 5.09 -25.53 19.04
C GLY A 11 5.22 -24.73 17.77
N GLU A 12 6.17 -25.14 16.92
CA GLU A 12 6.48 -24.46 15.68
C GLU A 12 6.64 -25.46 14.54
N VAL A 13 6.25 -25.07 13.33
CA VAL A 13 6.39 -25.85 12.10
C VAL A 13 6.93 -24.94 11.01
N GLN A 14 8.05 -25.32 10.38
CA GLN A 14 8.53 -24.63 9.20
C GLN A 14 7.62 -24.96 8.01
N GLU A 15 6.72 -24.05 7.65
CA GLU A 15 5.72 -24.29 6.62
C GLU A 15 6.26 -24.00 5.22
N THR A 16 6.93 -22.86 5.07
CA THR A 16 7.63 -22.47 3.85
C THR A 16 9.01 -21.90 4.20
N SER A 17 9.80 -21.53 3.19
CA SER A 17 11.10 -20.89 3.43
C SER A 17 10.98 -19.55 4.19
N ALA A 18 9.84 -18.88 4.06
CA ALA A 18 9.57 -17.56 4.65
C ALA A 18 8.71 -17.62 5.92
N VAL A 19 7.98 -18.73 6.18
CA VAL A 19 6.97 -18.81 7.22
C VAL A 19 7.29 -19.89 8.23
N LEU A 20 7.57 -19.47 9.46
CA LEU A 20 7.60 -20.33 10.64
C LEU A 20 6.23 -20.27 11.30
N HIS A 21 5.40 -21.30 11.09
CA HIS A 21 4.07 -21.36 11.65
C HIS A 21 4.12 -21.65 13.14
N LYS A 22 3.65 -20.71 13.96
CA LYS A 22 3.49 -20.88 15.39
C LYS A 22 2.13 -21.52 15.70
N ILE A 23 2.13 -22.64 16.38
CA ILE A 23 0.92 -23.32 16.83
C ILE A 23 0.47 -22.67 18.13
N LEU A 24 -0.61 -21.89 18.07
CA LEU A 24 -1.09 -21.07 19.17
C LEU A 24 -2.19 -21.80 19.96
N VAL A 25 -2.21 -21.59 21.27
CA VAL A 25 -3.37 -21.92 22.10
C VAL A 25 -4.58 -21.11 21.57
N PRO A 26 -5.74 -21.78 21.35
CA PRO A 26 -6.94 -21.05 20.93
C PRO A 26 -7.27 -19.89 21.88
N PRO A 27 -7.71 -18.72 21.35
CA PRO A 27 -7.93 -17.50 22.15
C PRO A 27 -8.93 -17.66 23.32
N THR A 28 -9.81 -18.65 23.25
CA THR A 28 -10.83 -18.92 24.26
C THR A 28 -10.40 -19.96 25.29
N MET A 29 -9.16 -20.45 25.21
CA MET A 29 -8.66 -21.55 26.03
C MET A 29 -7.53 -21.04 26.94
N ALA A 30 -7.52 -21.47 28.19
CA ALA A 30 -6.42 -21.25 29.13
C ALA A 30 -6.41 -22.34 30.18
N GLY A 31 -5.24 -22.75 30.62
CA GLY A 31 -5.12 -23.77 31.65
C GLY A 31 -3.77 -24.46 31.69
N GLU A 32 -3.74 -25.57 32.42
CA GLU A 32 -2.55 -26.37 32.62
C GLU A 32 -2.37 -27.34 31.44
N VAL A 33 -1.18 -27.38 30.86
CA VAL A 33 -0.85 -28.33 29.80
C VAL A 33 -0.71 -29.72 30.40
N THR A 34 -1.66 -30.62 30.09
CA THR A 34 -1.71 -32.00 30.59
C THR A 34 -0.95 -32.97 29.71
N SER A 35 -0.86 -32.69 28.41
CA SER A 35 -0.04 -33.46 27.47
C SER A 35 0.44 -32.55 26.33
N ILE A 36 1.58 -32.89 25.74
CA ILE A 36 2.11 -32.24 24.53
C ILE A 36 2.78 -33.33 23.68
N ALA A 37 2.56 -33.27 22.36
CA ALA A 37 3.17 -34.19 21.41
C ALA A 37 4.69 -34.01 21.35
N THR A 38 5.40 -35.07 21.09
CA THR A 38 6.85 -35.02 20.82
C THR A 38 7.09 -34.52 19.41
N GLN A 39 8.32 -34.10 19.12
CA GLN A 39 8.70 -33.72 17.76
C GLN A 39 8.45 -34.90 16.79
N GLY A 40 7.74 -34.62 15.68
CA GLY A 40 7.34 -35.63 14.70
C GLY A 40 6.49 -35.00 13.58
N GLU A 41 5.98 -35.89 12.73
CA GLU A 41 5.06 -35.53 11.65
C GLU A 41 3.62 -35.72 12.10
N TYR A 42 2.79 -34.71 11.99
CA TYR A 42 1.39 -34.72 12.41
C TYR A 42 0.53 -34.07 11.33
N THR A 43 -0.68 -34.57 11.18
CA THR A 43 -1.71 -33.89 10.39
C THR A 43 -2.34 -32.75 11.20
N VAL A 44 -2.92 -31.75 10.51
CA VAL A 44 -3.56 -30.60 11.17
C VAL A 44 -4.74 -30.98 12.09
N LEU A 45 -5.31 -32.18 11.93
CA LEU A 45 -6.44 -32.67 12.70
C LEU A 45 -6.03 -33.56 13.89
N GLU A 46 -4.75 -33.93 13.99
CA GLU A 46 -4.28 -34.70 15.13
C GLU A 46 -4.13 -33.83 16.37
N ASN A 47 -4.37 -34.45 17.52
CA ASN A 47 -4.23 -33.76 18.80
C ASN A 47 -2.75 -33.66 19.17
N ILE A 48 -2.25 -32.41 19.23
CA ILE A 48 -0.85 -32.11 19.50
C ILE A 48 -0.60 -31.73 20.96
N ALA A 49 -1.63 -31.30 21.66
CA ALA A 49 -1.57 -30.98 23.09
C ALA A 49 -2.94 -31.17 23.74
N ALA A 50 -2.96 -31.19 25.05
CA ALA A 50 -4.20 -31.09 25.82
C ALA A 50 -4.02 -30.02 26.94
N ILE A 51 -5.01 -29.14 27.10
CA ILE A 51 -5.05 -28.11 28.12
C ILE A 51 -6.27 -28.33 28.99
N ASN A 52 -6.08 -28.52 30.30
CA ASN A 52 -7.14 -28.93 31.24
C ASN A 52 -7.93 -30.16 30.77
N GLY A 53 -7.30 -31.04 29.96
CA GLY A 53 -7.94 -32.25 29.40
C GLY A 53 -8.75 -32.00 28.12
N GLU A 54 -8.79 -30.76 27.60
CA GLU A 54 -9.35 -30.47 26.29
C GLU A 54 -8.26 -30.54 25.21
N ASP A 55 -8.55 -31.25 24.14
CA ASP A 55 -7.61 -31.49 23.03
C ASP A 55 -7.37 -30.20 22.20
N VAL A 56 -6.11 -29.99 21.86
CA VAL A 56 -5.66 -28.90 20.98
C VAL A 56 -5.07 -29.49 19.71
N GLN A 57 -5.53 -28.96 18.57
CA GLN A 57 -5.09 -29.31 17.23
C GLN A 57 -4.33 -28.12 16.60
N MET A 58 -3.59 -28.35 15.51
CA MET A 58 -3.02 -27.25 14.72
C MET A 58 -4.13 -26.42 14.04
N LEU A 59 -5.27 -27.03 13.74
CA LEU A 59 -6.43 -26.36 13.16
C LEU A 59 -7.20 -25.58 14.22
N GLN A 60 -7.50 -24.30 13.93
CA GLN A 60 -8.43 -23.48 14.71
C GLN A 60 -9.67 -23.13 13.88
N LYS A 61 -10.86 -23.34 14.42
CA LYS A 61 -12.12 -22.89 13.80
C LYS A 61 -12.51 -21.53 14.36
N TRP A 62 -12.68 -20.55 13.48
CA TRP A 62 -13.04 -19.20 13.87
C TRP A 62 -14.19 -18.64 13.03
N PRO A 63 -15.20 -17.97 13.63
CA PRO A 63 -16.27 -17.31 12.88
C PRO A 63 -15.71 -16.14 12.07
N VAL A 64 -15.75 -16.22 10.74
CA VAL A 64 -15.10 -15.25 9.83
C VAL A 64 -15.61 -13.81 9.95
N LYS A 65 -16.85 -13.61 10.41
CA LYS A 65 -17.44 -12.28 10.64
C LYS A 65 -17.06 -11.67 12.00
N ARG A 66 -16.34 -12.41 12.84
CA ARG A 66 -15.86 -11.94 14.15
C ARG A 66 -14.36 -11.72 14.08
N SER A 67 -13.91 -10.50 14.46
CA SER A 67 -12.48 -10.22 14.58
C SER A 67 -11.81 -11.09 15.64
N ARG A 68 -10.55 -11.46 15.40
CA ARG A 68 -9.75 -12.18 16.40
C ARG A 68 -9.28 -11.21 17.48
N PRO A 69 -9.19 -11.64 18.75
CA PRO A 69 -8.86 -10.75 19.86
C PRO A 69 -7.40 -10.31 19.82
N TYR A 70 -7.16 -9.17 20.44
CA TYR A 70 -5.83 -8.60 20.72
C TYR A 70 -5.86 -7.89 22.08
N VAL A 71 -4.71 -7.58 22.66
CA VAL A 71 -4.64 -6.87 23.94
C VAL A 71 -5.05 -5.41 23.75
N ARG A 72 -4.40 -4.70 22.84
CA ARG A 72 -4.72 -3.31 22.50
C ARG A 72 -4.26 -2.96 21.08
N LYS A 73 -4.88 -1.95 20.50
CA LYS A 73 -4.37 -1.29 19.30
C LYS A 73 -3.31 -0.28 19.68
N LEU A 74 -2.28 -0.20 18.85
CA LEU A 74 -1.19 0.77 18.95
C LEU A 74 -1.39 1.88 17.90
N ASP A 75 -0.72 3.02 18.13
CA ASP A 75 -0.75 4.12 17.19
C ASP A 75 -0.01 3.74 15.90
N PRO A 76 -0.51 4.17 14.74
CA PRO A 76 0.10 3.91 13.43
C PRO A 76 1.22 4.92 13.15
N ASP A 77 2.37 4.76 13.81
CA ASP A 77 3.53 5.65 13.80
C ASP A 77 4.69 5.16 12.91
N ILE A 78 4.56 3.98 12.30
CA ILE A 78 5.54 3.38 11.40
C ILE A 78 4.94 3.31 9.98
N PRO A 79 5.60 3.82 8.93
CA PRO A 79 5.11 3.69 7.57
C PRO A 79 5.20 2.25 7.08
N LEU A 80 4.24 1.83 6.27
CA LEU A 80 4.37 0.67 5.41
C LEU A 80 5.13 1.11 4.16
N VAL A 81 6.43 0.88 4.13
CA VAL A 81 7.25 1.23 2.97
C VAL A 81 6.89 0.32 1.80
N THR A 82 6.54 0.93 0.68
CA THR A 82 6.10 0.22 -0.54
C THR A 82 7.14 0.24 -1.65
N GLY A 83 8.15 1.09 -1.54
CA GLY A 83 9.13 1.34 -2.60
C GLY A 83 8.56 2.12 -3.79
N GLN A 84 7.31 2.56 -3.68
CA GLN A 84 6.66 3.39 -4.71
C GLN A 84 6.71 4.86 -4.29
N ARG A 85 7.43 5.69 -5.06
CA ARG A 85 7.71 7.10 -4.72
C ARG A 85 6.46 7.93 -4.44
N ALA A 86 5.43 7.80 -5.30
CA ALA A 86 4.20 8.56 -5.13
C ALA A 86 3.47 8.18 -3.83
N GLN A 87 3.45 6.89 -3.49
CA GLN A 87 2.78 6.37 -2.31
C GLN A 87 3.57 6.69 -1.05
N ASP A 88 4.85 6.33 -0.99
CA ASP A 88 5.66 6.49 0.22
C ASP A 88 5.91 7.95 0.59
N THR A 89 6.21 8.79 -0.42
CA THR A 89 6.56 10.20 -0.16
C THR A 89 5.34 11.07 0.06
N PHE A 90 4.31 10.97 -0.79
CA PHE A 90 3.20 11.93 -0.76
C PHE A 90 1.98 11.40 -0.03
N PHE A 91 1.67 10.11 -0.17
CA PHE A 91 0.42 9.53 0.31
C PHE A 91 0.67 8.25 1.13
N SER A 92 1.59 8.32 2.06
CA SER A 92 2.06 7.19 2.85
C SER A 92 0.91 6.51 3.59
N VAL A 93 0.97 5.20 3.68
CA VAL A 93 0.14 4.39 4.56
C VAL A 93 0.98 3.91 5.74
N ALA A 94 0.42 3.90 6.93
CA ALA A 94 1.09 3.36 8.11
C ALA A 94 0.92 1.83 8.20
N LYS A 95 1.85 1.12 8.83
CA LYS A 95 1.65 -0.28 9.24
C LYS A 95 0.42 -0.39 10.13
N GLY A 96 -0.51 -1.26 9.77
CA GLY A 96 -1.82 -1.33 10.40
C GLY A 96 -2.84 -0.32 9.87
N GLY A 97 -2.51 0.43 8.83
CA GLY A 97 -3.40 1.39 8.19
C GLY A 97 -4.34 0.76 7.17
N ALA A 98 -5.33 1.56 6.75
CA ALA A 98 -6.27 1.22 5.69
C ALA A 98 -6.17 2.23 4.55
N ALA A 99 -5.98 1.72 3.33
CA ALA A 99 -5.92 2.51 2.11
C ALA A 99 -6.97 2.04 1.10
N ALA A 100 -7.47 2.97 0.30
CA ALA A 100 -8.34 2.69 -0.83
C ALA A 100 -7.68 3.11 -2.14
N ILE A 101 -7.83 2.27 -3.17
CA ILE A 101 -7.40 2.55 -4.54
C ILE A 101 -8.64 2.61 -5.44
N PRO A 102 -9.34 3.74 -5.51
CA PRO A 102 -10.40 3.90 -6.49
C PRO A 102 -9.83 4.27 -7.85
N GLY A 103 -10.45 3.76 -8.88
CA GLY A 103 -10.11 4.12 -10.24
C GLY A 103 -10.96 3.40 -11.27
N PRO A 104 -11.11 3.97 -12.47
CA PRO A 104 -11.81 3.34 -13.57
C PRO A 104 -11.11 2.06 -14.02
N PHE A 105 -11.77 1.32 -14.90
CA PHE A 105 -11.17 0.14 -15.53
C PHE A 105 -9.95 0.55 -16.37
N GLY A 106 -8.86 -0.23 -16.30
CA GLY A 106 -7.63 0.05 -17.05
C GLY A 106 -6.71 1.11 -16.44
N SER A 107 -7.04 1.68 -15.28
CA SER A 107 -6.19 2.67 -14.60
C SER A 107 -4.98 2.09 -13.86
N GLY A 108 -4.78 0.77 -13.88
CA GLY A 108 -3.63 0.12 -13.25
C GLY A 108 -3.82 -0.29 -11.79
N LYS A 109 -5.08 -0.44 -11.30
CA LYS A 109 -5.36 -0.90 -9.93
C LYS A 109 -4.65 -2.21 -9.58
N THR A 110 -4.85 -3.23 -10.40
CA THR A 110 -4.29 -4.57 -10.20
C THR A 110 -2.76 -4.53 -10.19
N VAL A 111 -2.13 -3.82 -11.15
CA VAL A 111 -0.67 -3.66 -11.20
C VAL A 111 -0.15 -2.96 -9.93
N THR A 112 -0.83 -1.91 -9.48
CA THR A 112 -0.46 -1.21 -8.23
C THR A 112 -0.51 -2.16 -7.04
N GLN A 113 -1.56 -2.99 -6.91
CA GLN A 113 -1.67 -3.97 -5.83
C GLN A 113 -0.64 -5.10 -5.93
N GLN A 114 -0.29 -5.55 -7.14
CA GLN A 114 0.77 -6.53 -7.36
C GLN A 114 2.14 -5.95 -6.95
N GLN A 115 2.43 -4.70 -7.27
CA GLN A 115 3.65 -4.03 -6.82
C GLN A 115 3.70 -3.91 -5.30
N LEU A 116 2.57 -3.58 -4.65
CA LEU A 116 2.47 -3.58 -3.20
C LEU A 116 2.71 -4.98 -2.61
N ALA A 117 2.11 -6.02 -3.20
CA ALA A 117 2.30 -7.41 -2.76
C ALA A 117 3.78 -7.82 -2.84
N LYS A 118 4.49 -7.40 -3.89
CA LYS A 118 5.91 -7.73 -4.10
C LYS A 118 6.84 -6.96 -3.16
N TRP A 119 6.64 -5.65 -2.99
CA TRP A 119 7.62 -4.76 -2.42
C TRP A 119 7.30 -4.24 -1.03
N ALA A 120 6.01 -4.29 -0.61
CA ALA A 120 5.64 -3.77 0.71
C ALA A 120 6.44 -4.43 1.84
N ASP A 121 6.78 -3.60 2.84
CA ASP A 121 7.46 -4.06 4.05
C ASP A 121 6.49 -4.82 4.97
N ALA A 122 6.06 -5.98 4.51
CA ALA A 122 5.23 -6.95 5.22
C ALA A 122 5.87 -8.34 5.16
N ASP A 123 5.59 -9.17 6.15
CA ASP A 123 6.09 -10.55 6.21
C ASP A 123 5.19 -11.49 5.40
N ILE A 124 3.89 -11.29 5.51
CA ILE A 124 2.86 -12.11 4.85
C ILE A 124 2.00 -11.22 3.96
N VAL A 125 1.69 -11.72 2.78
CA VAL A 125 0.76 -11.11 1.85
C VAL A 125 -0.51 -11.96 1.78
N VAL A 126 -1.67 -11.32 1.94
CA VAL A 126 -2.98 -11.95 1.68
C VAL A 126 -3.61 -11.21 0.51
N TYR A 127 -3.71 -11.87 -0.64
CA TYR A 127 -4.31 -11.31 -1.84
C TYR A 127 -5.70 -11.93 -2.08
N ILE A 128 -6.73 -11.08 -2.11
CA ILE A 128 -8.12 -11.49 -2.32
C ILE A 128 -8.59 -10.97 -3.67
N GLY A 129 -8.73 -11.86 -4.65
CA GLY A 129 -9.48 -11.58 -5.86
C GLY A 129 -10.96 -11.81 -5.59
N CYS A 130 -11.75 -10.74 -5.49
CA CYS A 130 -13.17 -10.80 -5.18
C CYS A 130 -14.02 -10.44 -6.39
N GLY A 131 -14.59 -11.45 -7.05
CA GLY A 131 -15.44 -11.27 -8.22
C GLY A 131 -14.70 -10.81 -9.48
N GLU A 132 -13.39 -11.00 -9.51
CA GLU A 132 -12.55 -10.61 -10.63
C GLU A 132 -12.68 -11.55 -11.85
N ARG A 133 -12.17 -11.13 -12.98
CA ARG A 133 -12.19 -11.93 -14.20
C ARG A 133 -11.28 -13.15 -14.07
N GLY A 134 -11.70 -14.27 -14.62
CA GLY A 134 -10.93 -15.50 -14.55
C GLY A 134 -9.53 -15.38 -15.16
N ASN A 135 -9.37 -14.62 -16.25
CA ASN A 135 -8.06 -14.37 -16.87
C ASN A 135 -7.11 -13.56 -15.97
N GLU A 136 -7.60 -12.51 -15.29
CA GLU A 136 -6.80 -11.71 -14.35
C GLU A 136 -6.34 -12.56 -13.16
N MET A 137 -7.23 -13.39 -12.62
CA MET A 137 -6.86 -14.32 -11.54
C MET A 137 -5.91 -15.42 -12.01
N THR A 138 -6.03 -15.88 -13.27
CA THR A 138 -5.08 -16.83 -13.84
C THR A 138 -3.70 -16.21 -14.00
N GLU A 139 -3.63 -14.94 -14.41
CA GLU A 139 -2.38 -14.20 -14.51
C GLU A 139 -1.68 -14.12 -13.14
N VAL A 140 -2.38 -13.71 -12.09
CA VAL A 140 -1.83 -13.70 -10.72
C VAL A 140 -1.35 -15.10 -10.30
N LEU A 141 -2.16 -16.15 -10.54
CA LEU A 141 -1.82 -17.53 -10.20
C LEU A 141 -0.61 -18.07 -10.97
N THR A 142 -0.38 -17.58 -12.19
CA THR A 142 0.74 -18.02 -13.02
C THR A 142 1.99 -17.19 -12.82
N GLU A 143 1.86 -15.90 -12.48
CA GLU A 143 3.01 -15.00 -12.32
C GLU A 143 3.61 -15.04 -10.92
N PHE A 144 2.80 -15.02 -9.86
CA PHE A 144 3.30 -14.97 -8.47
C PHE A 144 4.28 -16.09 -8.09
N PRO A 145 4.13 -17.35 -8.56
CA PRO A 145 5.11 -18.40 -8.30
C PRO A 145 6.48 -18.16 -8.93
N PHE A 146 6.56 -17.31 -9.97
CA PHE A 146 7.81 -16.99 -10.67
C PHE A 146 8.40 -15.63 -10.26
N LEU A 147 7.67 -14.86 -9.45
CA LEU A 147 8.21 -13.63 -8.87
C LEU A 147 9.06 -13.99 -7.66
N ASP A 148 10.29 -13.51 -7.67
CA ASP A 148 11.17 -13.62 -6.50
C ASP A 148 10.78 -12.57 -5.46
N ASP A 149 10.72 -13.00 -4.21
CA ASP A 149 10.59 -12.10 -3.08
C ASP A 149 11.93 -11.35 -2.91
N PRO A 150 11.91 -10.02 -3.03
CA PRO A 150 13.14 -9.22 -2.94
C PRO A 150 13.85 -9.29 -1.58
N LYS A 151 13.14 -9.73 -0.53
CA LYS A 151 13.70 -9.87 0.82
C LYS A 151 14.46 -11.17 1.00
N THR A 152 13.98 -12.26 0.42
CA THR A 152 14.51 -13.62 0.67
C THR A 152 15.14 -14.26 -0.56
N GLY A 153 14.85 -13.77 -1.77
CA GLY A 153 15.24 -14.39 -3.04
C GLY A 153 14.51 -15.69 -3.34
N ASN A 154 13.49 -16.06 -2.55
CA ASN A 154 12.65 -17.23 -2.75
C ASN A 154 11.36 -16.81 -3.50
N PRO A 155 10.55 -17.77 -4.01
CA PRO A 155 9.29 -17.43 -4.64
C PRO A 155 8.37 -16.59 -3.75
N LEU A 156 7.78 -15.52 -4.29
CA LEU A 156 6.83 -14.66 -3.55
C LEU A 156 5.66 -15.46 -2.97
N MET A 157 5.28 -16.57 -3.62
CA MET A 157 4.24 -17.48 -3.15
C MET A 157 4.56 -18.12 -1.78
N ASP A 158 5.81 -18.22 -1.38
CA ASP A 158 6.20 -18.80 -0.08
C ASP A 158 5.67 -17.98 1.11
N ARG A 159 5.38 -16.70 0.90
CA ARG A 159 4.78 -15.80 1.89
C ARG A 159 3.41 -15.24 1.49
N THR A 160 2.77 -15.80 0.45
CA THR A 160 1.51 -15.28 -0.08
C THR A 160 0.36 -16.27 0.12
N VAL A 161 -0.75 -15.77 0.67
CA VAL A 161 -2.04 -16.47 0.67
C VAL A 161 -2.91 -15.86 -0.41
N LEU A 162 -3.30 -16.68 -1.38
CA LEU A 162 -4.12 -16.25 -2.50
C LEU A 162 -5.54 -16.79 -2.38
N ILE A 163 -6.53 -15.89 -2.35
CA ILE A 163 -7.95 -16.22 -2.34
C ILE A 163 -8.56 -15.80 -3.66
N ALA A 164 -8.81 -16.77 -4.53
CA ALA A 164 -9.36 -16.53 -5.85
C ALA A 164 -10.87 -16.76 -5.88
N ASN A 165 -11.65 -15.69 -5.95
CA ASN A 165 -13.07 -15.73 -6.25
C ASN A 165 -13.33 -15.04 -7.59
N THR A 166 -13.66 -15.81 -8.61
CA THR A 166 -13.94 -15.29 -9.95
C THR A 166 -15.41 -14.88 -10.11
N SER A 167 -15.69 -14.04 -11.11
CA SER A 167 -17.02 -13.48 -11.37
C SER A 167 -18.11 -14.50 -11.67
N ASN A 168 -17.75 -15.71 -12.10
CA ASN A 168 -18.66 -16.82 -12.37
C ASN A 168 -18.97 -17.70 -11.15
N MET A 169 -18.31 -17.46 -10.01
CA MET A 169 -18.59 -18.20 -8.77
C MET A 169 -19.88 -17.71 -8.08
N PRO A 170 -20.50 -18.54 -7.21
CA PRO A 170 -21.71 -18.15 -6.49
C PRO A 170 -21.55 -16.88 -5.67
N VAL A 171 -22.59 -16.05 -5.63
CA VAL A 171 -22.62 -14.76 -4.92
C VAL A 171 -22.27 -14.90 -3.43
N ALA A 172 -22.78 -15.97 -2.79
CA ALA A 172 -22.45 -16.23 -1.38
C ALA A 172 -20.96 -16.48 -1.15
N ALA A 173 -20.25 -17.11 -2.09
CA ALA A 173 -18.81 -17.30 -2.03
C ALA A 173 -18.09 -15.96 -2.19
N ARG A 174 -18.60 -15.07 -3.06
CA ARG A 174 -18.08 -13.72 -3.25
C ARG A 174 -18.24 -12.87 -1.99
N GLU A 175 -19.39 -12.94 -1.32
CA GLU A 175 -19.62 -12.24 -0.04
C GLU A 175 -18.70 -12.77 1.06
N ALA A 176 -18.45 -14.08 1.08
CA ALA A 176 -17.64 -14.71 2.13
C ALA A 176 -16.13 -14.56 1.96
N CYS A 177 -15.60 -14.40 0.73
CA CYS A 177 -14.16 -14.44 0.46
C CYS A 177 -13.39 -13.33 1.19
N VAL A 178 -13.96 -12.13 1.31
CA VAL A 178 -13.33 -10.99 1.99
C VAL A 178 -13.18 -11.26 3.49
N TYR A 179 -14.23 -11.82 4.13
CA TYR A 179 -14.16 -12.19 5.55
C TYR A 179 -13.19 -13.34 5.79
N THR A 180 -13.10 -14.29 4.87
CA THR A 180 -12.15 -15.40 4.96
C THR A 180 -10.72 -14.87 4.92
N GLY A 181 -10.42 -13.98 3.97
CA GLY A 181 -9.09 -13.41 3.83
C GLY A 181 -8.64 -12.60 5.03
N ILE A 182 -9.49 -11.70 5.54
CA ILE A 182 -9.11 -10.91 6.71
C ILE A 182 -8.96 -11.78 7.97
N THR A 183 -9.73 -12.88 8.08
CA THR A 183 -9.58 -13.82 9.22
C THR A 183 -8.27 -14.58 9.16
N ILE A 184 -7.83 -15.00 7.96
CA ILE A 184 -6.52 -15.59 7.75
C ILE A 184 -5.40 -14.58 8.07
N ALA A 185 -5.54 -13.34 7.62
CA ALA A 185 -4.60 -12.27 7.94
C ALA A 185 -4.47 -12.06 9.46
N GLU A 186 -5.59 -12.05 10.19
CA GLU A 186 -5.58 -11.94 11.66
C GLU A 186 -4.91 -13.14 12.32
N TYR A 187 -5.02 -14.33 11.75
CA TYR A 187 -4.36 -15.53 12.30
C TYR A 187 -2.83 -15.43 12.18
N TYR A 188 -2.30 -14.91 11.07
CA TYR A 188 -0.87 -14.65 10.93
C TYR A 188 -0.41 -13.48 11.80
N ARG A 189 -1.21 -12.42 11.91
CA ARG A 189 -0.96 -11.34 12.87
C ARG A 189 -0.80 -11.86 14.30
N ASP A 190 -1.68 -12.77 14.72
CA ASP A 190 -1.64 -13.36 16.07
C ASP A 190 -0.35 -14.16 16.32
N GLN A 191 0.37 -14.55 15.26
CA GLN A 191 1.68 -15.19 15.30
C GLN A 191 2.85 -14.20 15.32
N GLY A 192 2.58 -12.90 15.31
CA GLY A 192 3.60 -11.85 15.35
C GLY A 192 4.02 -11.31 13.97
N TYR A 193 3.35 -11.70 12.88
CA TYR A 193 3.69 -11.24 11.53
C TYR A 193 3.02 -9.91 11.17
N ASP A 194 3.75 -9.07 10.44
CA ASP A 194 3.18 -7.93 9.72
C ASP A 194 2.53 -8.43 8.43
N VAL A 195 1.22 -8.20 8.29
CA VAL A 195 0.44 -8.71 7.15
C VAL A 195 -0.02 -7.55 6.27
N ALA A 196 0.22 -7.65 4.97
CA ALA A 196 -0.39 -6.78 3.97
C ALA A 196 -1.54 -7.52 3.26
N LEU A 197 -2.74 -7.00 3.38
CA LEU A 197 -3.93 -7.55 2.74
C LEU A 197 -4.38 -6.66 1.60
N MET A 198 -4.42 -7.22 0.39
CA MET A 198 -4.98 -6.60 -0.82
C MET A 198 -6.32 -7.21 -1.15
N ALA A 199 -7.33 -6.37 -1.42
CA ALA A 199 -8.66 -6.81 -1.84
C ALA A 199 -9.02 -6.20 -3.19
N ASP A 200 -9.09 -7.01 -4.22
CA ASP A 200 -9.44 -6.63 -5.61
C ASP A 200 -10.71 -7.38 -6.05
N SER A 201 -11.88 -6.75 -6.10
CA SER A 201 -12.19 -5.40 -5.66
C SER A 201 -13.33 -5.41 -4.62
N THR A 202 -13.29 -4.45 -3.71
CA THR A 202 -14.37 -4.29 -2.71
C THR A 202 -15.71 -3.87 -3.33
N SER A 203 -15.70 -3.26 -4.52
CA SER A 203 -16.92 -2.97 -5.29
C SER A 203 -17.67 -4.25 -5.66
N ARG A 204 -16.96 -5.30 -6.06
CA ARG A 204 -17.59 -6.60 -6.38
C ARG A 204 -18.14 -7.29 -5.14
N TRP A 205 -17.50 -7.09 -4.00
CA TRP A 205 -18.03 -7.52 -2.72
C TRP A 205 -19.33 -6.78 -2.36
N ALA A 206 -19.37 -5.46 -2.54
CA ALA A 206 -20.58 -4.67 -2.34
C ALA A 206 -21.72 -5.07 -3.30
N GLU A 207 -21.42 -5.36 -4.57
CA GLU A 207 -22.38 -5.92 -5.52
C GLU A 207 -22.96 -7.25 -5.03
N ALA A 208 -22.14 -8.13 -4.44
CA ALA A 208 -22.62 -9.37 -3.87
C ALA A 208 -23.59 -9.14 -2.70
N MET A 209 -23.28 -8.17 -1.82
CA MET A 209 -24.19 -7.77 -0.75
C MET A 209 -25.53 -7.23 -1.30
N ARG A 210 -25.50 -6.42 -2.35
CA ARG A 210 -26.69 -5.89 -3.02
C ARG A 210 -27.53 -7.02 -3.61
N GLU A 211 -26.90 -8.00 -4.27
CA GLU A 211 -27.63 -9.13 -4.87
C GLU A 211 -28.26 -10.02 -3.79
N ILE A 212 -27.57 -10.30 -2.69
CA ILE A 212 -28.10 -11.09 -1.58
C ILE A 212 -29.27 -10.38 -0.90
N SER A 213 -29.12 -9.09 -0.59
CA SER A 213 -30.15 -8.25 -0.01
C SER A 213 -31.40 -8.19 -0.89
N GLY A 214 -31.23 -8.05 -2.22
CA GLY A 214 -32.36 -8.08 -3.17
C GLY A 214 -33.09 -9.44 -3.19
N ARG A 215 -32.36 -10.55 -3.11
CA ARG A 215 -32.97 -11.90 -3.04
C ARG A 215 -33.69 -12.17 -1.72
N LEU A 216 -33.26 -11.51 -0.64
CA LEU A 216 -33.92 -11.59 0.67
C LEU A 216 -35.07 -10.58 0.82
N GLU A 217 -35.38 -9.81 -0.24
CA GLU A 217 -36.39 -8.76 -0.25
C GLU A 217 -36.23 -7.72 0.86
N GLU A 218 -34.95 -7.43 1.23
CA GLU A 218 -34.63 -6.37 2.18
C GLU A 218 -34.88 -5.00 1.57
N MET A 219 -35.24 -4.02 2.40
CA MET A 219 -35.49 -2.65 1.92
C MET A 219 -34.18 -2.05 1.36
N PRO A 220 -34.15 -1.65 0.08
CA PRO A 220 -32.94 -1.09 -0.53
C PRO A 220 -32.66 0.31 0.02
N GLY A 221 -31.38 0.60 0.21
CA GLY A 221 -30.86 1.92 0.46
C GLY A 221 -30.48 2.66 -0.82
N GLU A 222 -29.48 3.52 -0.73
CA GLU A 222 -28.95 4.33 -1.84
C GLU A 222 -28.47 3.42 -2.99
N GLU A 223 -28.86 3.73 -4.23
CA GLU A 223 -28.55 2.97 -5.45
C GLU A 223 -28.84 1.45 -5.37
N GLY A 224 -29.80 1.05 -4.54
CA GLY A 224 -30.17 -0.36 -4.37
C GLY A 224 -29.20 -1.18 -3.50
N TYR A 225 -28.22 -0.56 -2.87
CA TYR A 225 -27.39 -1.22 -1.88
C TYR A 225 -28.14 -1.43 -0.56
N PRO A 226 -27.75 -2.45 0.25
CA PRO A 226 -28.36 -2.62 1.55
C PRO A 226 -28.01 -1.47 2.50
N ALA A 227 -28.92 -1.11 3.40
CA ALA A 227 -28.73 -0.03 4.37
C ALA A 227 -27.49 -0.24 5.28
N TYR A 228 -27.05 -1.49 5.42
CA TYR A 228 -25.87 -1.85 6.22
C TYR A 228 -24.54 -1.84 5.44
N LEU A 229 -24.50 -1.38 4.19
CA LEU A 229 -23.27 -1.34 3.38
C LEU A 229 -22.12 -0.63 4.11
N ALA A 230 -22.37 0.59 4.60
CA ALA A 230 -21.36 1.37 5.32
C ALA A 230 -20.81 0.63 6.55
N SER A 231 -21.70 0.00 7.34
CA SER A 231 -21.27 -0.72 8.53
C SER A 231 -20.48 -1.99 8.21
N ARG A 232 -20.77 -2.67 7.09
CA ARG A 232 -19.98 -3.83 6.65
C ARG A 232 -18.61 -3.44 6.14
N LEU A 233 -18.51 -2.37 5.36
CA LEU A 233 -17.23 -1.81 4.94
C LEU A 233 -16.39 -1.38 6.15
N ALA A 234 -17.00 -0.66 7.11
CA ALA A 234 -16.32 -0.26 8.34
C ALA A 234 -15.80 -1.47 9.13
N GLN A 235 -16.65 -2.49 9.36
CA GLN A 235 -16.25 -3.72 10.05
C GLN A 235 -15.07 -4.44 9.39
N PHE A 236 -14.94 -4.38 8.07
CA PHE A 236 -13.82 -4.95 7.35
C PHE A 236 -12.54 -4.12 7.54
N TYR A 237 -12.59 -2.83 7.22
CA TYR A 237 -11.42 -1.97 7.30
C TYR A 237 -10.94 -1.71 8.74
N GLU A 238 -11.84 -1.71 9.73
CA GLU A 238 -11.49 -1.58 11.15
C GLU A 238 -10.72 -2.78 11.72
N ARG A 239 -10.73 -3.93 11.03
CA ARG A 239 -9.88 -5.08 11.39
C ARG A 239 -8.40 -4.84 11.08
N ALA A 240 -8.09 -3.86 10.22
CA ALA A 240 -6.74 -3.32 10.08
C ALA A 240 -6.30 -2.69 11.41
N GLY A 241 -5.02 -2.82 11.71
CA GLY A 241 -4.45 -2.23 12.92
C GLY A 241 -3.08 -2.79 13.23
N ARG A 242 -2.27 -1.99 13.89
CA ARG A 242 -1.08 -2.43 14.60
C ARG A 242 -1.50 -2.75 16.02
N VAL A 243 -1.22 -3.94 16.49
CA VAL A 243 -1.76 -4.44 17.75
C VAL A 243 -0.69 -5.15 18.56
N GLU A 244 -0.93 -5.20 19.85
CA GLU A 244 -0.25 -6.09 20.78
C GLU A 244 -1.05 -7.39 20.86
N THR A 245 -0.43 -8.52 20.50
CA THR A 245 -1.09 -9.83 20.44
C THR A 245 -1.41 -10.37 21.82
N ILE A 246 -2.40 -11.27 21.90
CA ILE A 246 -2.69 -12.00 23.14
C ILE A 246 -1.60 -13.05 23.37
N GLY A 247 -1.44 -13.45 24.64
CA GLY A 247 -0.46 -14.42 25.08
C GLY A 247 0.46 -13.87 26.15
N THR A 248 1.20 -14.75 26.83
CA THR A 248 2.17 -14.36 27.87
C THR A 248 3.40 -13.67 27.29
N GLU A 249 3.79 -14.04 26.07
CA GLU A 249 4.83 -13.38 25.29
C GLU A 249 4.17 -12.62 24.13
N SER A 250 3.53 -11.48 24.48
CA SER A 250 2.85 -10.67 23.47
C SER A 250 3.86 -10.03 22.51
N GLU A 251 3.57 -10.09 21.22
CA GLU A 251 4.34 -9.48 20.14
C GLU A 251 3.54 -8.32 19.54
N VAL A 252 4.26 -7.38 18.93
CA VAL A 252 3.63 -6.30 18.14
C VAL A 252 3.57 -6.75 16.70
N ALA A 253 2.38 -6.75 16.14
CA ALA A 253 2.14 -7.16 14.75
C ALA A 253 1.05 -6.28 14.13
N SER A 254 0.97 -6.30 12.80
CA SER A 254 0.03 -5.42 12.10
C SER A 254 -0.71 -6.12 10.96
N ILE A 255 -1.88 -5.56 10.61
CA ILE A 255 -2.57 -5.84 9.35
C ILE A 255 -2.80 -4.52 8.65
N SER A 256 -2.15 -4.32 7.52
CA SER A 256 -2.42 -3.20 6.62
C SER A 256 -3.36 -3.66 5.52
N VAL A 257 -4.43 -2.91 5.28
CA VAL A 257 -5.47 -3.27 4.29
C VAL A 257 -5.48 -2.28 3.15
N VAL A 258 -5.39 -2.80 1.93
CA VAL A 258 -5.49 -2.00 0.70
C VAL A 258 -6.65 -2.54 -0.15
N GLY A 259 -7.72 -1.78 -0.26
CA GLY A 259 -8.90 -2.16 -1.02
C GLY A 259 -9.00 -1.42 -2.35
N ALA A 260 -9.07 -2.15 -3.47
CA ALA A 260 -9.41 -1.55 -4.74
C ALA A 260 -10.91 -1.27 -4.82
N VAL A 261 -11.25 -0.10 -5.34
CA VAL A 261 -12.63 0.30 -5.62
C VAL A 261 -12.75 0.60 -7.11
N SER A 262 -13.79 0.07 -7.72
CA SER A 262 -14.04 0.21 -9.17
C SER A 262 -15.34 0.99 -9.39
N PRO A 263 -15.34 2.33 -9.25
CA PRO A 263 -16.54 3.12 -9.43
C PRO A 263 -17.01 3.05 -10.88
N PRO A 264 -18.30 2.79 -11.14
CA PRO A 264 -18.85 2.78 -12.48
C PRO A 264 -18.65 4.14 -13.17
N GLY A 265 -18.09 4.13 -14.39
CA GLY A 265 -17.81 5.36 -15.13
C GLY A 265 -16.76 6.29 -14.51
N GLY A 266 -16.04 5.85 -13.47
CA GLY A 266 -15.09 6.68 -12.73
C GLY A 266 -15.74 7.66 -11.75
N ASP A 267 -17.04 7.53 -11.49
CA ASP A 267 -17.79 8.41 -10.59
C ASP A 267 -17.49 8.10 -9.12
N LEU A 268 -16.67 8.93 -8.50
CA LEU A 268 -16.30 8.82 -7.09
C LEU A 268 -17.45 9.14 -6.13
N SER A 269 -18.59 9.65 -6.60
CA SER A 269 -19.76 9.96 -5.76
C SER A 269 -20.64 8.73 -5.47
N GLU A 270 -20.35 7.58 -6.09
CA GLU A 270 -21.12 6.35 -5.88
C GLU A 270 -21.00 5.83 -4.42
N PRO A 271 -22.01 5.11 -3.89
CA PRO A 271 -22.11 4.79 -2.47
C PRO A 271 -20.92 3.97 -1.91
N VAL A 272 -20.37 3.02 -2.68
CA VAL A 272 -19.27 2.18 -2.20
C VAL A 272 -18.00 3.02 -2.00
N THR A 273 -17.66 3.85 -3.00
CA THR A 273 -16.53 4.76 -2.94
C THR A 273 -16.70 5.76 -1.81
N GLN A 274 -17.84 6.42 -1.70
CA GLN A 274 -18.10 7.41 -0.67
C GLN A 274 -18.02 6.82 0.75
N ASN A 275 -18.57 5.63 0.97
CA ASN A 275 -18.47 4.97 2.28
C ASN A 275 -17.04 4.51 2.56
N THR A 276 -16.30 4.05 1.57
CA THR A 276 -14.89 3.66 1.71
C THR A 276 -14.02 4.88 2.08
N LEU A 277 -14.23 6.02 1.43
CA LEU A 277 -13.55 7.28 1.72
C LEU A 277 -13.72 7.76 3.15
N ARG A 278 -14.90 7.54 3.74
CA ARG A 278 -15.18 7.93 5.14
C ARG A 278 -14.44 7.04 6.15
N ILE A 279 -14.01 5.86 5.74
CA ILE A 279 -13.40 4.85 6.62
C ILE A 279 -11.90 4.82 6.47
N CYS A 280 -11.39 4.82 5.22
CA CYS A 280 -9.97 4.75 4.92
C CYS A 280 -9.30 6.11 5.13
N LYS A 281 -8.13 6.10 5.76
CA LYS A 281 -7.33 7.31 5.99
C LYS A 281 -6.41 7.64 4.82
N VAL A 282 -6.21 6.71 3.89
CA VAL A 282 -5.41 6.90 2.68
C VAL A 282 -6.27 6.64 1.45
N PHE A 283 -6.12 7.50 0.47
CA PHE A 283 -6.87 7.47 -0.76
C PHE A 283 -5.93 7.72 -1.94
N TRP A 284 -5.73 6.70 -2.78
CA TRP A 284 -4.91 6.76 -3.99
C TRP A 284 -5.83 6.77 -5.21
N ALA A 285 -6.35 7.96 -5.56
CA ALA A 285 -7.22 8.14 -6.71
C ALA A 285 -6.45 7.86 -8.02
N LEU A 286 -6.88 6.86 -8.78
CA LEU A 286 -6.30 6.59 -10.09
C LEU A 286 -7.10 7.31 -11.19
N ASP A 287 -6.39 8.04 -12.03
CA ASP A 287 -6.94 8.85 -13.12
C ASP A 287 -6.74 8.17 -14.48
N ALA A 288 -7.82 8.09 -15.27
CA ALA A 288 -7.77 7.51 -16.61
C ALA A 288 -6.92 8.35 -17.56
N SER A 289 -6.91 9.66 -17.43
CA SER A 289 -6.16 10.55 -18.31
C SER A 289 -4.65 10.41 -18.13
N LEU A 290 -4.19 10.10 -16.90
CA LEU A 290 -2.80 9.76 -16.63
C LEU A 290 -2.44 8.39 -17.22
N ALA A 291 -3.32 7.40 -17.07
CA ALA A 291 -3.14 6.08 -17.67
C ALA A 291 -3.09 6.14 -19.20
N ASP A 292 -3.95 6.93 -19.83
CA ASP A 292 -3.95 7.15 -21.29
C ASP A 292 -2.64 7.79 -21.77
N LYS A 293 -2.03 8.65 -20.96
CA LYS A 293 -0.70 9.24 -21.20
C LYS A 293 0.45 8.28 -20.84
N ARG A 294 0.14 7.05 -20.40
CA ARG A 294 1.11 6.05 -19.90
C ARG A 294 1.95 6.55 -18.71
N HIS A 295 1.38 7.43 -17.92
CA HIS A 295 1.95 7.86 -16.64
C HIS A 295 1.51 6.86 -15.56
N PHE A 296 2.42 6.02 -15.08
CA PHE A 296 2.16 5.03 -14.05
C PHE A 296 3.14 5.21 -12.88
N PRO A 297 2.68 4.96 -11.63
CA PRO A 297 1.28 4.76 -11.26
C PRO A 297 0.42 5.98 -11.62
N SER A 298 -0.82 5.73 -12.05
CA SER A 298 -1.72 6.80 -12.50
C SER A 298 -2.41 7.53 -11.34
N ILE A 299 -1.70 7.71 -10.24
CA ILE A 299 -2.20 8.38 -9.03
C ILE A 299 -2.35 9.86 -9.28
N ASP A 300 -3.56 10.37 -9.19
CA ASP A 300 -3.84 11.80 -9.21
C ASP A 300 -3.38 12.43 -7.89
N TRP A 301 -2.33 13.23 -7.95
CA TRP A 301 -1.72 13.87 -6.80
C TRP A 301 -2.53 15.03 -6.21
N LEU A 302 -3.53 15.54 -6.93
CA LEU A 302 -4.42 16.60 -6.44
C LEU A 302 -5.64 16.04 -5.69
N GLN A 303 -6.11 14.84 -6.07
CA GLN A 303 -7.25 14.19 -5.45
C GLN A 303 -6.85 13.21 -4.35
N SER A 304 -5.66 12.65 -4.43
CA SER A 304 -5.15 11.69 -3.44
C SER A 304 -4.75 12.35 -2.13
N TYR A 305 -4.87 11.61 -1.03
CA TYR A 305 -4.46 12.09 0.28
C TYR A 305 -4.04 10.96 1.22
N SER A 306 -3.32 11.31 2.27
CA SER A 306 -3.05 10.47 3.42
C SER A 306 -3.22 11.27 4.71
N LEU A 307 -3.96 10.72 5.65
CA LEU A 307 -4.12 11.27 7.00
C LEU A 307 -3.12 10.67 7.99
N TYR A 308 -2.18 9.84 7.52
CA TYR A 308 -1.13 9.27 8.38
C TYR A 308 0.16 10.09 8.38
N VAL A 309 0.31 11.06 7.48
CA VAL A 309 1.57 11.80 7.30
C VAL A 309 2.10 12.39 8.60
N ASP A 310 1.22 12.97 9.42
CA ASP A 310 1.60 13.56 10.71
C ASP A 310 2.02 12.48 11.74
N SER A 311 1.39 11.30 11.69
CA SER A 311 1.69 10.21 12.61
C SER A 311 3.05 9.53 12.34
N ILE A 312 3.46 9.48 11.06
CA ILE A 312 4.68 8.79 10.62
C ILE A 312 5.88 9.73 10.42
N GLU A 313 5.67 11.04 10.57
CA GLU A 313 6.74 12.05 10.40
C GLU A 313 7.97 11.75 11.26
N GLY A 314 7.75 11.34 12.52
CA GLY A 314 8.82 10.97 13.43
C GLY A 314 9.70 9.84 12.89
N TRP A 315 9.09 8.81 12.32
CA TRP A 315 9.84 7.71 11.71
C TRP A 315 10.72 8.18 10.54
N TRP A 316 10.17 9.02 9.66
CA TRP A 316 10.91 9.58 8.53
C TRP A 316 12.05 10.48 8.98
N ALA A 317 11.82 11.29 10.03
CA ALA A 317 12.85 12.15 10.60
C ALA A 317 14.01 11.35 11.21
N ASP A 318 13.71 10.26 11.90
CA ASP A 318 14.71 9.43 12.58
C ASP A 318 15.47 8.51 11.61
N ASN A 319 14.81 8.01 10.56
CA ASN A 319 15.39 6.98 9.68
C ASN A 319 15.88 7.53 8.33
N VAL A 320 15.39 8.69 7.87
CA VAL A 320 15.74 9.23 6.55
C VAL A 320 16.31 10.65 6.66
N ALA A 321 15.51 11.65 7.05
CA ALA A 321 15.97 13.02 7.19
C ALA A 321 15.01 13.88 8.02
N ASN A 322 15.56 14.72 8.89
CA ASN A 322 14.78 15.63 9.76
C ASN A 322 13.93 16.65 8.99
N ASP A 323 14.30 16.98 7.76
CA ASP A 323 13.60 17.94 6.89
C ASP A 323 12.69 17.26 5.84
N TRP A 324 12.47 15.93 5.97
CA TRP A 324 11.60 15.18 5.05
C TRP A 324 10.22 15.81 4.89
N ARG A 325 9.58 16.18 6.00
CA ARG A 325 8.23 16.79 5.99
C ARG A 325 8.22 18.09 5.20
N ALA A 326 9.16 18.99 5.48
CA ALA A 326 9.26 20.27 4.79
C ALA A 326 9.54 20.10 3.29
N THR A 327 10.41 19.14 2.94
CA THR A 327 10.75 18.80 1.55
C THR A 327 9.53 18.27 0.79
N ARG A 328 8.77 17.35 1.40
CA ARG A 328 7.51 16.84 0.87
C ARG A 328 6.48 17.95 0.65
N ASP A 329 6.25 18.77 1.66
CA ASP A 329 5.21 19.81 1.63
C ASP A 329 5.55 20.90 0.61
N GLN A 330 6.84 21.23 0.43
CA GLN A 330 7.30 22.13 -0.63
C GLN A 330 6.98 21.56 -2.02
N ALA A 331 7.27 20.29 -2.27
CA ALA A 331 6.97 19.65 -3.55
C ALA A 331 5.47 19.57 -3.83
N MET A 332 4.65 19.25 -2.81
CA MET A 332 3.18 19.26 -2.94
C MET A 332 2.67 20.68 -3.25
N GLY A 333 3.22 21.71 -2.61
CA GLY A 333 2.87 23.10 -2.90
C GLY A 333 3.18 23.51 -4.34
N LEU A 334 4.30 23.02 -4.90
CA LEU A 334 4.62 23.24 -6.31
C LEU A 334 3.63 22.55 -7.26
N LEU A 335 3.25 21.30 -6.98
CA LEU A 335 2.27 20.56 -7.78
C LEU A 335 0.88 21.21 -7.74
N GLN A 336 0.48 21.78 -6.58
CA GLN A 336 -0.76 22.55 -6.46
C GLN A 336 -0.67 23.85 -7.27
N LYS A 337 0.43 24.59 -7.15
CA LYS A 337 0.66 25.81 -7.94
C LYS A 337 0.67 25.53 -9.44
N GLU A 338 1.20 24.40 -9.88
CA GLU A 338 1.13 23.99 -11.28
C GLU A 338 -0.30 23.93 -11.80
N SER A 339 -1.25 23.38 -11.02
CA SER A 339 -2.64 23.31 -11.45
C SER A 339 -3.23 24.69 -11.75
N GLU A 340 -2.94 25.66 -10.90
CA GLU A 340 -3.37 27.04 -11.10
C GLU A 340 -2.71 27.67 -12.34
N LEU A 341 -1.42 27.44 -12.53
CA LEU A 341 -0.68 27.94 -13.69
C LEU A 341 -1.15 27.31 -15.00
N GLN A 342 -1.50 26.02 -14.98
CA GLN A 342 -2.02 25.32 -16.16
C GLN A 342 -3.36 25.90 -16.66
N GLU A 343 -4.23 26.36 -15.78
CA GLU A 343 -5.45 27.07 -16.17
C GLU A 343 -5.13 28.40 -16.93
N ILE A 344 -4.12 29.12 -16.45
CA ILE A 344 -3.66 30.36 -17.12
C ILE A 344 -3.03 30.02 -18.48
N VAL A 345 -2.17 28.99 -18.54
CA VAL A 345 -1.53 28.53 -19.78
C VAL A 345 -2.53 28.16 -20.86
N GLN A 346 -3.63 27.50 -20.47
CA GLN A 346 -4.70 27.15 -21.42
C GLN A 346 -5.38 28.33 -22.04
N LEU A 347 -5.42 29.46 -21.33
CA LEU A 347 -6.08 30.71 -21.81
C LEU A 347 -5.16 31.62 -22.63
N VAL A 348 -3.91 31.75 -22.20
CA VAL A 348 -3.01 32.79 -22.76
C VAL A 348 -1.70 32.25 -23.36
N GLY A 349 -1.44 30.97 -23.19
CA GLY A 349 -0.20 30.30 -23.59
C GLY A 349 0.93 30.41 -22.56
N PRO A 350 1.94 29.50 -22.63
CA PRO A 350 3.02 29.40 -21.63
C PRO A 350 3.95 30.66 -21.69
N ASP A 351 4.15 31.27 -22.85
CA ASP A 351 5.06 32.40 -23.06
C ASP A 351 4.53 33.71 -22.41
N ALA A 352 3.26 33.75 -22.03
CA ALA A 352 2.67 34.91 -21.35
C ALA A 352 2.93 34.91 -19.84
N LEU A 353 3.45 33.81 -19.28
CA LEU A 353 3.77 33.71 -17.85
C LEU A 353 5.09 34.44 -17.53
N PRO A 354 5.23 34.97 -16.31
CA PRO A 354 6.53 35.39 -15.79
C PRO A 354 7.55 34.26 -15.82
N GLU A 355 8.82 34.54 -16.04
CA GLU A 355 9.87 33.53 -16.12
C GLU A 355 9.99 32.70 -14.83
N THR A 356 9.68 33.27 -13.68
CA THR A 356 9.60 32.56 -12.39
C THR A 356 8.52 31.45 -12.37
N ASP A 357 7.36 31.73 -13.00
CA ASP A 357 6.28 30.77 -13.11
C ASP A 357 6.57 29.70 -14.17
N GLN A 358 7.27 30.11 -15.26
CA GLN A 358 7.78 29.15 -16.25
C GLN A 358 8.82 28.19 -15.60
N ALA A 359 9.71 28.68 -14.73
CA ALA A 359 10.64 27.85 -13.96
C ALA A 359 9.90 26.89 -13.01
N THR A 360 8.79 27.33 -12.42
CA THR A 360 7.92 26.48 -11.61
C THR A 360 7.29 25.36 -12.45
N LEU A 361 6.75 25.67 -13.63
CA LEU A 361 6.19 24.66 -14.55
C LEU A 361 7.23 23.65 -14.99
N GLU A 362 8.47 24.06 -15.24
CA GLU A 362 9.55 23.15 -15.60
C GLU A 362 9.91 22.20 -14.45
N THR A 363 9.99 22.72 -13.23
CA THR A 363 10.25 21.90 -12.04
C THR A 363 9.13 20.89 -11.79
N THR A 364 7.88 21.30 -11.92
CA THR A 364 6.73 20.42 -11.72
C THR A 364 6.62 19.37 -12.81
N ARG A 365 7.04 19.66 -14.04
CA ARG A 365 7.22 18.66 -15.09
C ARG A 365 8.21 17.58 -14.66
N MET A 366 9.37 17.97 -14.09
CA MET A 366 10.35 17.03 -13.56
C MET A 366 9.78 16.22 -12.38
N LEU A 367 9.02 16.86 -11.47
CA LEU A 367 8.34 16.13 -10.38
C LEU A 367 7.40 15.06 -10.93
N ARG A 368 6.63 15.34 -11.98
CA ARG A 368 5.70 14.38 -12.57
C ARG A 368 6.43 13.27 -13.34
N GLU A 369 7.37 13.63 -14.22
CA GLU A 369 7.97 12.68 -15.16
C GLU A 369 9.16 11.93 -14.55
N ASP A 370 9.93 12.57 -13.68
CA ASP A 370 11.17 11.99 -13.15
C ASP A 370 11.02 11.44 -11.73
N PHE A 371 10.01 11.90 -10.97
CA PHE A 371 9.78 11.43 -9.62
C PHE A 371 8.48 10.61 -9.46
N LEU A 372 7.31 11.17 -9.84
CA LEU A 372 6.02 10.50 -9.65
C LEU A 372 5.84 9.31 -10.60
N GLN A 373 6.30 9.44 -11.84
CA GLN A 373 6.29 8.32 -12.79
C GLN A 373 7.35 7.30 -12.40
N GLN A 374 6.93 6.05 -12.20
CA GLN A 374 7.77 4.93 -11.79
C GLN A 374 7.45 3.69 -12.63
N ASN A 375 8.47 3.07 -13.22
CA ASN A 375 8.28 1.91 -14.09
C ASN A 375 8.30 0.61 -13.26
N ALA A 376 7.14 -0.01 -13.10
CA ALA A 376 6.97 -1.27 -12.38
C ALA A 376 7.73 -2.47 -13.00
N PHE A 377 8.12 -2.37 -14.28
CA PHE A 377 8.76 -3.44 -15.05
C PHE A 377 10.26 -3.20 -15.31
N ASP A 378 10.82 -2.14 -14.75
CA ASP A 378 12.26 -1.85 -14.83
C ASP A 378 12.98 -2.48 -13.63
N ASP A 379 14.16 -3.06 -13.85
CA ASP A 379 14.91 -3.79 -12.81
C ASP A 379 15.34 -2.89 -11.65
N VAL A 380 15.55 -1.60 -11.88
CA VAL A 380 15.98 -0.63 -10.87
C VAL A 380 14.83 0.25 -10.40
N ASP A 381 14.04 0.79 -11.32
CA ASP A 381 13.01 1.76 -11.01
C ASP A 381 11.75 1.14 -10.36
N THR A 382 11.57 -0.20 -10.44
CA THR A 382 10.43 -0.91 -9.84
C THR A 382 10.35 -0.73 -8.31
N TYR A 383 11.49 -0.51 -7.65
CA TYR A 383 11.60 -0.24 -6.21
C TYR A 383 12.52 0.95 -5.95
N CYS A 384 12.09 1.87 -5.11
CA CYS A 384 12.88 3.01 -4.68
C CYS A 384 12.96 3.05 -3.15
N ALA A 385 14.16 2.91 -2.60
CA ALA A 385 14.35 2.96 -1.14
C ALA A 385 14.03 4.36 -0.57
N PRO A 386 13.59 4.48 0.70
CA PRO A 386 13.21 5.75 1.32
C PRO A 386 14.25 6.85 1.19
N GLU A 387 15.54 6.55 1.43
CA GLU A 387 16.63 7.51 1.31
C GLU A 387 16.83 7.98 -0.14
N LYS A 388 16.65 7.07 -1.11
CA LYS A 388 16.71 7.42 -2.53
C LYS A 388 15.56 8.33 -2.92
N GLN A 389 14.33 8.02 -2.47
CA GLN A 389 13.15 8.86 -2.70
C GLN A 389 13.38 10.29 -2.19
N TYR A 390 13.83 10.43 -0.95
CA TYR A 390 14.10 11.73 -0.34
C TYR A 390 15.17 12.52 -1.11
N ASN A 391 16.30 11.89 -1.45
CA ASN A 391 17.38 12.56 -2.16
C ASN A 391 17.00 12.95 -3.60
N MET A 392 16.22 12.14 -4.30
CA MET A 392 15.65 12.48 -5.61
C MET A 392 14.78 13.74 -5.52
N LEU A 393 13.87 13.76 -4.56
CA LEU A 393 12.97 14.89 -4.35
C LEU A 393 13.76 16.17 -4.00
N LYS A 394 14.70 16.06 -3.07
CA LYS A 394 15.59 17.17 -2.66
C LYS A 394 16.41 17.72 -3.82
N THR A 395 16.86 16.86 -4.73
CA THR A 395 17.64 17.27 -5.91
C THR A 395 16.79 18.05 -6.90
N ILE A 396 15.54 17.66 -7.14
CA ILE A 396 14.60 18.41 -7.98
C ILE A 396 14.29 19.78 -7.34
N LEU A 397 14.08 19.83 -6.03
CA LEU A 397 13.84 21.08 -5.30
C LEU A 397 15.08 21.99 -5.27
N LEU A 398 16.29 21.41 -5.22
CA LEU A 398 17.53 22.18 -5.38
C LEU A 398 17.59 22.81 -6.76
N PHE A 399 17.28 22.05 -7.83
CA PHE A 399 17.21 22.62 -9.18
C PHE A 399 16.19 23.77 -9.28
N HIS A 400 15.03 23.62 -8.65
CA HIS A 400 14.04 24.70 -8.57
C HIS A 400 14.60 25.96 -7.92
N LYS A 401 15.22 25.83 -6.77
CA LYS A 401 15.82 26.95 -6.01
C LYS A 401 16.89 27.67 -6.83
N GLU A 402 17.81 26.92 -7.42
CA GLU A 402 18.90 27.49 -8.22
C GLU A 402 18.38 28.13 -9.53
N SER A 403 17.33 27.54 -10.13
CA SER A 403 16.66 28.11 -11.31
C SER A 403 16.02 29.45 -11.01
N LEU A 404 15.29 29.58 -9.90
CA LEU A 404 14.71 30.85 -9.47
C LEU A 404 15.79 31.92 -9.22
N ALA A 405 16.86 31.53 -8.52
CA ALA A 405 17.97 32.43 -8.29
C ALA A 405 18.67 32.91 -9.59
N ALA A 406 18.75 32.03 -10.60
CA ALA A 406 19.28 32.38 -11.92
C ALA A 406 18.34 33.35 -12.67
N VAL A 407 17.03 33.09 -12.66
CA VAL A 407 16.04 34.02 -13.24
C VAL A 407 16.08 35.40 -12.57
N GLU A 408 16.19 35.45 -11.24
CA GLU A 408 16.35 36.74 -10.50
C GLU A 408 17.62 37.52 -10.90
N ARG A 409 18.69 36.82 -11.31
CA ARG A 409 19.89 37.42 -11.87
C ARG A 409 19.72 37.89 -13.33
N GLY A 410 18.59 37.62 -13.95
CA GLY A 410 18.27 37.99 -15.34
C GLY A 410 18.68 36.93 -16.37
N VAL A 411 18.94 35.69 -15.97
CA VAL A 411 19.20 34.57 -16.89
C VAL A 411 17.86 34.17 -17.54
N PRO A 412 17.77 34.15 -18.88
CA PRO A 412 16.55 33.73 -19.55
C PRO A 412 16.20 32.28 -19.22
N ILE A 413 14.93 31.99 -18.97
CA ILE A 413 14.46 30.64 -18.61
C ILE A 413 14.84 29.60 -19.69
N ALA A 414 14.89 29.99 -20.96
CA ALA A 414 15.30 29.10 -22.05
C ALA A 414 16.71 28.51 -21.87
N ASN A 415 17.65 29.27 -21.30
CA ASN A 415 19.00 28.83 -21.00
C ASN A 415 18.97 27.79 -19.88
N ILE A 416 18.17 27.99 -18.83
CA ILE A 416 18.02 27.10 -17.70
C ILE A 416 17.38 25.77 -18.14
N VAL A 417 16.37 25.84 -18.98
CA VAL A 417 15.70 24.67 -19.55
C VAL A 417 16.66 23.83 -20.43
N ALA A 418 17.65 24.43 -21.03
CA ALA A 418 18.65 23.79 -21.88
C ALA A 418 19.85 23.21 -21.10
N LEU A 419 19.93 23.35 -19.78
CA LEU A 419 21.05 22.85 -18.99
C LEU A 419 21.20 21.32 -19.08
N PRO A 420 22.42 20.82 -19.35
CA PRO A 420 22.68 19.36 -19.47
C PRO A 420 22.32 18.57 -18.21
N VAL A 421 22.47 19.17 -17.03
CA VAL A 421 22.18 18.51 -15.75
C VAL A 421 20.72 18.01 -15.64
N LYS A 422 19.79 18.59 -16.40
CA LYS A 422 18.40 18.12 -16.43
C LYS A 422 18.26 16.67 -16.95
N GLU A 423 19.09 16.31 -17.93
CA GLU A 423 19.10 14.94 -18.42
C GLU A 423 19.62 13.96 -17.35
N GLU A 424 20.59 14.40 -16.56
CA GLU A 424 21.11 13.62 -15.44
C GLU A 424 20.07 13.45 -14.33
N ILE A 425 19.32 14.51 -14.02
CA ILE A 425 18.19 14.44 -13.06
C ILE A 425 17.13 13.46 -13.54
N GLY A 426 16.75 13.49 -14.83
CA GLY A 426 15.79 12.56 -15.38
C GLY A 426 16.23 11.08 -15.35
N LYS A 427 17.55 10.84 -15.34
CA LYS A 427 18.14 9.50 -15.27
C LYS A 427 18.38 8.99 -13.86
N MET A 428 18.27 9.84 -12.81
CA MET A 428 18.61 9.42 -11.44
C MET A 428 17.76 8.25 -10.92
N LYS A 429 16.52 8.09 -11.43
CA LYS A 429 15.65 6.97 -11.06
C LYS A 429 16.21 5.60 -11.46
N TYR A 430 17.04 5.54 -12.51
CA TYR A 430 17.67 4.31 -13.02
C TYR A 430 19.04 4.02 -12.41
N ILE A 431 19.53 4.85 -11.50
CA ILE A 431 20.81 4.61 -10.81
C ILE A 431 20.58 3.53 -9.73
N PRO A 432 21.35 2.43 -9.73
CA PRO A 432 21.28 1.42 -8.68
C PRO A 432 21.49 2.00 -7.28
N GLN A 433 20.84 1.42 -6.27
CA GLN A 433 20.90 1.91 -4.88
C GLN A 433 22.33 2.03 -4.35
N GLU A 434 23.21 1.09 -4.72
CA GLU A 434 24.60 1.04 -4.26
C GLU A 434 25.45 2.22 -4.78
N GLU A 435 25.16 2.70 -5.99
CA GLU A 435 25.87 3.80 -6.64
C GLU A 435 25.24 5.16 -6.38
N PHE A 436 24.00 5.15 -5.89
CA PHE A 436 23.15 6.35 -5.86
C PHE A 436 23.73 7.47 -5.01
N GLY A 437 24.29 7.15 -3.83
CA GLY A 437 24.85 8.16 -2.91
C GLY A 437 25.93 9.05 -3.53
N ALA A 438 26.92 8.44 -4.21
CA ALA A 438 27.97 9.20 -4.87
C ALA A 438 27.46 9.98 -6.09
N LYS A 439 26.59 9.37 -6.89
CA LYS A 439 26.05 10.00 -8.10
C LYS A 439 25.15 11.19 -7.80
N ILE A 440 24.34 11.14 -6.75
CA ILE A 440 23.44 12.23 -6.40
C ILE A 440 24.23 13.47 -5.95
N GLU A 441 25.34 13.31 -5.23
CA GLU A 441 26.22 14.42 -4.86
C GLU A 441 26.85 15.08 -6.10
N GLU A 442 27.28 14.30 -7.09
CA GLU A 442 27.77 14.81 -8.38
C GLU A 442 26.69 15.64 -9.10
N ILE A 443 25.46 15.13 -9.18
CA ILE A 443 24.33 15.82 -9.82
C ILE A 443 24.02 17.13 -9.08
N GLN A 444 23.95 17.13 -7.75
CA GLN A 444 23.66 18.33 -6.96
C GLN A 444 24.76 19.41 -7.12
N ALA A 445 26.02 19.00 -7.16
CA ALA A 445 27.14 19.92 -7.44
C ALA A 445 27.06 20.49 -8.89
N ALA A 446 26.70 19.65 -9.86
CA ALA A 446 26.50 20.07 -11.23
C ALA A 446 25.33 21.08 -11.38
N ILE A 447 24.21 20.89 -10.65
CA ILE A 447 23.10 21.83 -10.62
C ILE A 447 23.58 23.21 -10.17
N THR A 448 24.21 23.27 -8.99
CA THR A 448 24.70 24.53 -8.43
C THR A 448 25.68 25.23 -9.37
N LYS A 449 26.61 24.48 -9.96
CA LYS A 449 27.60 25.02 -10.90
C LYS A 449 26.94 25.53 -12.18
N GLN A 450 26.18 24.71 -12.87
CA GLN A 450 25.58 25.06 -14.17
C GLN A 450 24.59 26.21 -14.05
N CYS A 451 23.74 26.25 -13.01
CA CYS A 451 22.84 27.37 -12.77
C CYS A 451 23.55 28.65 -12.40
N SER A 452 24.76 28.61 -11.82
CA SER A 452 25.56 29.78 -11.51
C SER A 452 26.31 30.35 -12.71
N GLU A 453 26.67 29.51 -13.68
CA GLU A 453 27.42 29.84 -14.90
C GLU A 453 26.51 30.23 -16.09
N ALA A 454 25.19 29.87 -16.00
CA ALA A 454 24.19 30.17 -17.04
C ALA A 454 23.89 31.68 -17.13
#